data_55cf8592af61ac6db8696a1e66c3758d
#
_entry.id   55cf8592af61ac6db8696a1e66c3758d
#
_cell.length_a   1.000
_cell.length_b   1.000
_cell.length_c   1.000
_cell.angle_alpha   90.00
_cell.angle_beta   90.00
_cell.angle_gamma   90.00
#
_symmetry.space_group_name_H-M   'P 1'
#
loop_
_entity.id
_entity.type
_entity.pdbx_description
1 polymer ?
#
loop_
_entity_poly.entity_id
_entity_poly.type
_entity_poly.pdbx_seq_one_letter_code
_entity_poly.pdbx_strand_id
1 'polypeptide(L)'
;MKPLLCLLAMACPVLAEAPTAIAIHNARVVPVSGPALARGTVILRNGLIESVGANVTIPADAWIFEAEGLTVYPGFIDALSTVGLFEALPPTAAAAGGQGAATITALSIPSATPPARGPEDRPNTTSWAKAADSIRPNDPRIDTMRSIGYTTSFTFPSQGIFAGQGSVINLAGEKAGQMVVADGIGQYVTMLNSGFGGGYPGSLMGTIAYIRQIYIDAEHYKKAKEIYAAHPAGNPRPEYDRALEGVLASPRILLPATRRVDVDRMIRLAHDLKQQAILYGLPEGFQSSDLLKKAGTPVLVNLKWPEKSAGSDPDEYDSLRVLEVQDKAPSGPAIFAKDGVKFAFYSGGITRRADLVKAVKRAMDAGLSADDAIKAMTLTPAQMFGVADRLGSIEPGKIANLVVTKGDYFDETTQIQYLFIDGKKHEPTPETPPPGAAGGPNRTPTQSNPGAQQ
;
A
#
# COMPACT_ATOMS: atom_id res chain seq x y z
N MET A 1 54.71 -27.74 -50.22
CA MET A 1 53.34 -27.55 -49.70
C MET A 1 53.44 -27.43 -48.20
N LYS A 2 53.28 -26.21 -47.64
CA LYS A 2 53.29 -25.94 -46.18
C LYS A 2 51.84 -25.73 -45.74
N PRO A 3 51.33 -26.41 -44.74
CA PRO A 3 49.99 -26.13 -44.20
C PRO A 3 50.04 -24.88 -43.32
N LEU A 4 49.15 -23.94 -43.62
CA LEU A 4 48.90 -22.72 -42.88
C LEU A 4 47.95 -23.09 -41.70
N LEU A 5 48.46 -23.02 -40.48
CA LEU A 5 47.70 -23.29 -39.25
C LEU A 5 46.97 -22.00 -38.87
N CYS A 6 45.65 -21.88 -39.12
CA CYS A 6 44.80 -20.83 -38.63
C CYS A 6 44.52 -21.01 -37.15
N LEU A 7 45.08 -20.17 -36.30
CA LEU A 7 44.79 -20.08 -34.87
C LEU A 7 43.47 -19.30 -34.70
N LEU A 8 42.36 -20.02 -34.45
CA LEU A 8 41.06 -19.42 -34.13
C LEU A 8 41.08 -19.01 -32.65
N ALA A 9 41.30 -17.72 -32.36
CA ALA A 9 41.16 -17.17 -31.01
C ALA A 9 39.69 -17.15 -30.63
N MET A 10 39.23 -18.10 -29.76
CA MET A 10 37.95 -18.04 -29.10
C MET A 10 37.98 -16.88 -28.08
N ALA A 11 37.37 -15.75 -28.44
CA ALA A 11 36.99 -14.73 -27.46
C ALA A 11 35.89 -15.27 -26.59
N CYS A 12 36.20 -15.75 -25.39
CA CYS A 12 35.21 -15.95 -24.34
C CYS A 12 34.56 -14.61 -23.99
N PRO A 13 33.23 -14.46 -24.05
CA PRO A 13 32.59 -13.28 -23.47
C PRO A 13 32.87 -13.31 -21.97
N VAL A 14 33.63 -12.34 -21.48
CA VAL A 14 33.73 -12.05 -20.06
C VAL A 14 32.33 -11.56 -19.67
N LEU A 15 31.51 -12.43 -19.05
CA LEU A 15 30.31 -12.03 -18.36
C LEU A 15 30.80 -11.10 -17.23
N ALA A 16 30.58 -9.80 -17.39
CA ALA A 16 30.82 -8.84 -16.32
C ALA A 16 29.94 -9.26 -15.14
N GLU A 17 30.56 -9.75 -14.09
CA GLU A 17 29.90 -10.10 -12.84
C GLU A 17 29.27 -8.82 -12.29
N ALA A 18 27.98 -8.86 -11.91
CA ALA A 18 27.31 -7.70 -11.34
C ALA A 18 28.09 -7.26 -10.09
N PRO A 19 28.30 -5.95 -9.89
CA PRO A 19 29.09 -5.46 -8.76
C PRO A 19 28.49 -5.98 -7.45
N THR A 20 29.35 -6.49 -6.57
CA THR A 20 28.93 -7.07 -5.28
C THR A 20 28.50 -5.99 -4.29
N ALA A 21 28.94 -4.75 -4.49
CA ALA A 21 28.55 -3.59 -3.70
C ALA A 21 28.28 -2.36 -4.58
N ILE A 22 27.39 -1.48 -4.12
CA ILE A 22 27.09 -0.18 -4.73
C ILE A 22 27.33 0.90 -3.67
N ALA A 23 28.13 1.92 -4.00
CA ALA A 23 28.36 3.09 -3.16
C ALA A 23 27.62 4.31 -3.75
N ILE A 24 26.56 4.76 -3.12
CA ILE A 24 25.91 6.04 -3.45
C ILE A 24 26.71 7.12 -2.72
N HIS A 25 27.56 7.83 -3.48
CA HIS A 25 28.56 8.73 -2.92
C HIS A 25 28.14 10.19 -3.02
N ASN A 26 28.47 10.98 -1.98
CA ASN A 26 28.33 12.44 -1.99
C ASN A 26 26.89 12.97 -2.10
N ALA A 27 25.89 12.19 -1.65
CA ALA A 27 24.48 12.57 -1.65
C ALA A 27 24.07 13.31 -0.36
N ARG A 28 23.00 14.10 -0.45
CA ARG A 28 22.23 14.45 0.76
C ARG A 28 21.46 13.21 1.19
N VAL A 29 21.69 12.71 2.42
CA VAL A 29 21.02 11.51 2.94
C VAL A 29 20.04 11.88 4.04
N VAL A 30 18.79 11.46 3.92
CA VAL A 30 17.73 11.64 4.91
C VAL A 30 17.41 10.28 5.55
N PRO A 31 18.07 9.91 6.67
CA PRO A 31 17.94 8.56 7.23
C PRO A 31 16.59 8.30 7.89
N VAL A 32 15.84 9.34 8.27
CA VAL A 32 14.55 9.32 8.99
C VAL A 32 14.66 8.91 10.45
N SER A 33 15.60 8.02 10.80
CA SER A 33 15.91 7.63 12.20
C SER A 33 16.85 8.59 12.92
N GLY A 34 17.43 9.55 12.20
CA GLY A 34 18.38 10.52 12.71
C GLY A 34 18.45 11.78 11.85
N PRO A 35 19.36 12.72 12.13
CA PRO A 35 19.50 13.94 11.37
C PRO A 35 19.95 13.67 9.94
N ALA A 36 19.49 14.53 9.01
CA ALA A 36 19.91 14.46 7.63
C ALA A 36 21.41 14.81 7.47
N LEU A 37 22.11 14.06 6.63
CA LEU A 37 23.49 14.30 6.25
C LEU A 37 23.52 15.16 4.99
N ALA A 38 24.16 16.33 5.07
CA ALA A 38 24.27 17.23 3.90
C ALA A 38 25.10 16.60 2.77
N ARG A 39 26.13 15.84 3.13
CA ARG A 39 26.95 15.00 2.27
C ARG A 39 27.21 13.68 2.96
N GLY A 40 26.75 12.61 2.38
CA GLY A 40 26.85 11.28 2.93
C GLY A 40 27.08 10.24 1.84
N THR A 41 27.54 9.08 2.29
CA THR A 41 27.73 7.89 1.45
C THR A 41 26.88 6.78 2.01
N VAL A 42 26.16 6.06 1.15
CA VAL A 42 25.39 4.85 1.50
C VAL A 42 25.99 3.68 0.72
N ILE A 43 26.46 2.66 1.43
CA ILE A 43 27.00 1.43 0.83
C ILE A 43 25.91 0.36 0.86
N LEU A 44 25.61 -0.20 -0.28
CA LEU A 44 24.69 -1.32 -0.45
C LEU A 44 25.47 -2.57 -0.80
N ARG A 45 25.19 -3.69 -0.11
CA ARG A 45 25.80 -5.00 -0.38
C ARG A 45 24.78 -6.11 -0.16
N ASN A 46 24.68 -7.01 -1.10
CA ASN A 46 23.80 -8.20 -1.01
C ASN A 46 22.33 -7.84 -0.67
N GLY A 47 21.82 -6.74 -1.22
CA GLY A 47 20.44 -6.30 -0.98
C GLY A 47 20.22 -5.52 0.32
N LEU A 48 21.25 -5.36 1.14
CA LEU A 48 21.19 -4.65 2.43
C LEU A 48 22.00 -3.36 2.40
N ILE A 49 21.69 -2.46 3.31
CA ILE A 49 22.51 -1.31 3.64
C ILE A 49 23.67 -1.79 4.52
N GLU A 50 24.88 -1.75 4.00
CA GLU A 50 26.09 -2.15 4.74
C GLU A 50 26.53 -1.05 5.70
N SER A 51 26.55 0.20 5.22
CA SER A 51 26.95 1.35 6.03
C SER A 51 26.38 2.66 5.46
N VAL A 52 26.24 3.65 6.34
CA VAL A 52 25.79 5.00 6.02
C VAL A 52 26.52 6.03 6.90
N GLY A 53 26.96 7.14 6.31
CA GLY A 53 27.63 8.20 7.08
C GLY A 53 28.30 9.23 6.18
N ALA A 54 28.84 10.29 6.81
CA ALA A 54 29.59 11.33 6.10
C ALA A 54 31.02 10.86 5.69
N ASN A 55 31.64 9.99 6.47
CA ASN A 55 33.01 9.54 6.28
C ASN A 55 33.07 8.00 6.21
N VAL A 56 32.30 7.41 5.29
CA VAL A 56 32.31 5.96 5.08
C VAL A 56 33.41 5.59 4.11
N THR A 57 34.22 4.58 4.46
CA THR A 57 35.23 4.03 3.54
C THR A 57 34.51 3.22 2.45
N ILE A 58 34.70 3.61 1.20
CA ILE A 58 34.12 2.90 0.06
C ILE A 58 34.93 1.63 -0.21
N PRO A 59 34.31 0.44 -0.24
CA PRO A 59 34.99 -0.81 -0.59
C PRO A 59 35.58 -0.77 -2.00
N ALA A 60 36.73 -1.40 -2.19
CA ALA A 60 37.43 -1.39 -3.48
C ALA A 60 36.63 -2.12 -4.60
N ASP A 61 35.74 -3.02 -4.23
CA ASP A 61 34.85 -3.78 -5.12
C ASP A 61 33.50 -3.08 -5.40
N ALA A 62 33.28 -1.90 -4.80
CA ALA A 62 32.02 -1.18 -4.96
C ALA A 62 31.97 -0.42 -6.29
N TRP A 63 30.83 -0.54 -6.97
CA TRP A 63 30.50 0.39 -8.04
C TRP A 63 30.10 1.73 -7.44
N ILE A 64 30.87 2.77 -7.74
CA ILE A 64 30.64 4.12 -7.23
C ILE A 64 29.59 4.81 -8.11
N PHE A 65 28.49 5.22 -7.48
CA PHE A 65 27.45 6.03 -8.06
C PHE A 65 27.56 7.44 -7.48
N GLU A 66 28.08 8.38 -8.28
CA GLU A 66 28.17 9.79 -7.87
C GLU A 66 26.78 10.43 -7.81
N ALA A 67 26.42 10.90 -6.66
CA ALA A 67 25.09 11.43 -6.33
C ALA A 67 25.15 12.89 -5.83
N GLU A 68 26.15 13.67 -6.29
CA GLU A 68 26.24 15.08 -5.95
C GLU A 68 25.01 15.84 -6.45
N GLY A 69 24.38 16.63 -5.56
CA GLY A 69 23.14 17.36 -5.85
C GLY A 69 21.87 16.48 -5.79
N LEU A 70 22.02 15.19 -5.48
CA LEU A 70 20.89 14.29 -5.27
C LEU A 70 20.57 14.11 -3.79
N THR A 71 19.30 13.79 -3.50
CA THR A 71 18.83 13.44 -2.16
C THR A 71 18.41 11.98 -2.11
N VAL A 72 18.86 11.26 -1.10
CA VAL A 72 18.52 9.86 -0.86
C VAL A 72 17.58 9.76 0.33
N TYR A 73 16.41 9.18 0.10
CA TYR A 73 15.41 8.86 1.09
C TYR A 73 15.29 7.35 1.27
N PRO A 74 14.80 6.85 2.43
CA PRO A 74 14.33 5.47 2.50
C PRO A 74 13.22 5.25 1.48
N GLY A 75 13.11 4.04 0.97
CA GLY A 75 12.04 3.68 0.07
C GLY A 75 10.67 3.92 0.71
N PHE A 76 9.77 4.57 -0.03
CA PHE A 76 8.42 4.83 0.48
C PHE A 76 7.60 3.56 0.56
N ILE A 77 6.73 3.51 1.56
CA ILE A 77 5.86 2.39 1.90
C ILE A 77 4.40 2.81 1.70
N ASP A 78 3.68 2.14 0.82
CA ASP A 78 2.22 2.26 0.76
C ASP A 78 1.60 1.39 1.86
N ALA A 79 1.08 2.01 2.91
CA ALA A 79 0.71 1.31 4.13
C ALA A 79 -0.60 0.50 4.05
N LEU A 80 -1.37 0.64 2.97
CA LEU A 80 -2.59 -0.13 2.70
C LEU A 80 -2.89 -0.15 1.20
N SER A 81 -2.80 -1.31 0.59
CA SER A 81 -2.92 -1.46 -0.86
C SER A 81 -3.44 -2.85 -1.23
N THR A 82 -3.77 -3.03 -2.51
CA THR A 82 -4.06 -4.32 -3.14
C THR A 82 -3.04 -4.64 -4.26
N VAL A 83 -1.98 -3.87 -4.37
CA VAL A 83 -0.95 -4.03 -5.41
C VAL A 83 -0.29 -5.40 -5.29
N GLY A 84 -0.09 -6.04 -6.43
CA GLY A 84 0.41 -7.41 -6.50
C GLY A 84 -0.66 -8.48 -6.37
N LEU A 85 -1.91 -8.16 -6.01
CA LEU A 85 -3.00 -9.12 -5.94
C LEU A 85 -3.88 -9.03 -7.20
N PHE A 86 -4.54 -10.14 -7.51
CA PHE A 86 -5.62 -10.11 -8.48
C PHE A 86 -6.80 -9.32 -7.89
N GLU A 87 -7.01 -8.15 -8.39
CA GLU A 87 -8.25 -7.43 -8.17
C GLU A 87 -9.23 -7.90 -9.24
N ALA A 88 -10.24 -8.68 -8.83
CA ALA A 88 -11.40 -8.88 -9.70
C ALA A 88 -11.93 -7.46 -9.97
N LEU A 89 -11.97 -7.06 -11.26
CA LEU A 89 -12.61 -5.80 -11.65
C LEU A 89 -13.94 -5.72 -10.89
N PRO A 90 -14.23 -4.63 -10.18
CA PRO A 90 -15.55 -4.46 -9.62
C PRO A 90 -16.53 -4.68 -10.76
N PRO A 91 -17.64 -5.42 -10.56
CA PRO A 91 -18.66 -5.54 -11.57
C PRO A 91 -18.95 -4.09 -11.99
N THR A 92 -18.64 -3.75 -13.25
CA THR A 92 -18.96 -2.44 -13.79
C THR A 92 -20.40 -2.21 -13.41
N ALA A 93 -20.64 -1.19 -12.59
CA ALA A 93 -22.00 -0.79 -12.26
C ALA A 93 -22.67 -0.57 -13.61
N ALA A 94 -23.47 -1.55 -14.02
CA ALA A 94 -24.24 -1.49 -15.24
C ALA A 94 -25.04 -0.22 -15.09
N ALA A 95 -24.76 0.73 -15.97
CA ALA A 95 -25.33 2.06 -15.97
C ALA A 95 -26.84 1.97 -15.72
N ALA A 96 -27.28 2.44 -14.58
CA ALA A 96 -28.66 2.71 -14.33
C ALA A 96 -29.04 3.86 -15.28
N GLY A 97 -29.74 3.55 -16.35
CA GLY A 97 -30.34 4.54 -17.22
C GLY A 97 -29.88 4.47 -18.69
N GLY A 98 -30.58 3.68 -19.52
CA GLY A 98 -30.44 3.70 -20.95
C GLY A 98 -31.07 2.49 -21.58
N GLN A 99 -32.33 2.62 -22.02
CA GLN A 99 -32.98 1.62 -22.88
C GLN A 99 -32.20 1.47 -24.19
N GLY A 100 -31.77 0.26 -24.52
CA GLY A 100 -31.34 -0.14 -25.84
C GLY A 100 -29.83 -0.40 -26.00
N ALA A 101 -29.32 -1.47 -25.46
CA ALA A 101 -28.13 -2.10 -25.99
C ALA A 101 -28.19 -3.62 -25.76
N ALA A 102 -27.88 -4.34 -26.80
CA ALA A 102 -27.96 -5.79 -26.90
C ALA A 102 -27.29 -6.51 -25.72
N THR A 103 -28.04 -7.39 -25.15
CA THR A 103 -27.67 -8.35 -24.08
C THR A 103 -26.53 -9.22 -24.58
N ILE A 104 -25.28 -8.88 -24.23
CA ILE A 104 -24.25 -9.90 -24.14
C ILE A 104 -24.52 -10.59 -22.80
N THR A 105 -25.13 -11.74 -22.87
CA THR A 105 -25.33 -12.64 -21.74
C THR A 105 -23.96 -13.07 -21.25
N ALA A 106 -23.40 -12.32 -20.29
CA ALA A 106 -22.37 -12.88 -19.44
C ALA A 106 -23.00 -14.13 -18.83
N LEU A 107 -22.46 -15.30 -19.15
CA LEU A 107 -22.77 -16.52 -18.44
C LEU A 107 -22.46 -16.25 -16.95
N SER A 108 -23.46 -15.82 -16.23
CA SER A 108 -23.49 -15.87 -14.78
C SER A 108 -23.44 -17.36 -14.45
N ILE A 109 -22.25 -17.87 -14.18
CA ILE A 109 -22.13 -19.14 -13.49
C ILE A 109 -22.87 -18.90 -12.16
N PRO A 110 -24.02 -19.55 -11.91
CA PRO A 110 -24.69 -19.37 -10.63
C PRO A 110 -23.67 -19.75 -9.58
N SER A 111 -23.39 -18.84 -8.64
CA SER A 111 -22.62 -19.21 -7.46
C SER A 111 -23.38 -20.37 -6.82
N ALA A 112 -22.84 -21.57 -6.94
CA ALA A 112 -23.48 -22.80 -6.48
C ALA A 112 -23.60 -22.83 -4.94
N THR A 113 -23.13 -21.80 -4.25
CA THR A 113 -23.19 -21.67 -2.79
C THR A 113 -24.48 -20.97 -2.45
N PRO A 114 -25.41 -21.63 -1.73
CA PRO A 114 -26.63 -20.98 -1.25
C PRO A 114 -26.26 -19.77 -0.36
N PRO A 115 -27.10 -18.74 -0.31
CA PRO A 115 -26.83 -17.57 0.54
C PRO A 115 -26.74 -18.02 2.00
N ALA A 116 -25.75 -17.54 2.72
CA ALA A 116 -25.51 -17.84 4.12
C ALA A 116 -26.72 -17.43 4.98
N ARG A 117 -27.14 -18.31 5.87
CA ARG A 117 -28.30 -18.13 6.75
C ARG A 117 -27.92 -17.70 8.15
N GLY A 118 -26.72 -18.01 8.58
CA GLY A 118 -26.23 -17.70 9.91
C GLY A 118 -24.71 -17.62 10.01
N PRO A 119 -24.17 -17.29 11.18
CA PRO A 119 -22.73 -17.16 11.40
C PRO A 119 -21.98 -18.48 11.26
N GLU A 120 -22.62 -19.62 11.46
CA GLU A 120 -22.05 -20.96 11.31
C GLU A 120 -21.62 -21.28 9.87
N ASP A 121 -22.21 -20.63 8.87
CA ASP A 121 -21.83 -20.76 7.47
C ASP A 121 -20.54 -20.01 7.14
N ARG A 122 -19.97 -19.25 8.08
CA ARG A 122 -18.78 -18.40 7.92
C ARG A 122 -18.81 -17.53 6.65
N PRO A 123 -19.91 -16.79 6.41
CA PRO A 123 -20.07 -16.01 5.18
C PRO A 123 -18.98 -14.94 5.03
N ASN A 124 -18.48 -14.74 3.81
CA ASN A 124 -17.51 -13.69 3.49
C ASN A 124 -16.27 -13.71 4.42
N THR A 125 -15.85 -14.92 4.85
CA THR A 125 -14.69 -15.10 5.73
C THR A 125 -13.63 -15.96 5.10
N THR A 126 -12.49 -15.33 4.80
CA THR A 126 -11.27 -15.94 4.26
C THR A 126 -10.07 -15.57 5.12
N SER A 127 -10.27 -15.53 6.45
CA SER A 127 -9.27 -15.09 7.43
C SER A 127 -7.92 -15.81 7.36
N TRP A 128 -7.90 -17.06 6.85
CA TRP A 128 -6.70 -17.86 6.64
C TRP A 128 -5.92 -17.47 5.39
N ALA A 129 -6.55 -16.78 4.42
CA ALA A 129 -5.91 -16.41 3.17
C ALA A 129 -4.83 -15.35 3.42
N LYS A 130 -3.63 -15.60 2.95
CA LYS A 130 -2.52 -14.66 3.04
C LYS A 130 -2.30 -13.98 1.70
N ALA A 131 -2.06 -12.67 1.71
CA ALA A 131 -1.73 -11.94 0.49
C ALA A 131 -0.51 -12.54 -0.22
N ALA A 132 0.49 -12.99 0.55
CA ALA A 132 1.72 -13.61 0.04
C ALA A 132 1.47 -14.77 -0.93
N ASP A 133 0.41 -15.56 -0.71
CA ASP A 133 0.08 -16.74 -1.53
C ASP A 133 -0.49 -16.37 -2.91
N SER A 134 -0.90 -15.10 -3.09
CA SER A 134 -1.58 -14.63 -4.29
C SER A 134 -0.82 -13.54 -5.04
N ILE A 135 0.44 -13.26 -4.65
CA ILE A 135 1.26 -12.21 -5.27
C ILE A 135 1.56 -12.53 -6.74
N ARG A 136 1.38 -11.53 -7.58
CA ARG A 136 1.66 -11.54 -9.01
C ARG A 136 2.76 -10.54 -9.34
N PRO A 137 3.96 -11.00 -9.67
CA PRO A 137 5.07 -10.11 -10.03
C PRO A 137 4.80 -9.26 -11.28
N ASN A 138 3.90 -9.72 -12.16
CA ASN A 138 3.54 -9.05 -13.41
C ASN A 138 2.35 -8.08 -13.28
N ASP A 139 1.95 -7.70 -12.07
CA ASP A 139 0.91 -6.71 -11.88
C ASP A 139 1.39 -5.34 -12.39
N PRO A 140 0.73 -4.74 -13.42
CA PRO A 140 1.17 -3.45 -13.99
C PRO A 140 1.14 -2.30 -12.98
N ARG A 141 0.38 -2.43 -11.89
CA ARG A 141 0.34 -1.44 -10.82
C ARG A 141 1.67 -1.33 -10.08
N ILE A 142 2.51 -2.39 -10.10
CA ILE A 142 3.85 -2.38 -9.50
C ILE A 142 4.73 -1.30 -10.16
N ASP A 143 4.74 -1.25 -11.49
CA ASP A 143 5.51 -0.24 -12.22
C ASP A 143 4.99 1.17 -11.95
N THR A 144 3.67 1.33 -11.89
CA THR A 144 3.02 2.59 -11.51
C THR A 144 3.45 3.05 -10.11
N MET A 145 3.43 2.15 -9.12
CA MET A 145 3.84 2.48 -7.76
C MET A 145 5.33 2.84 -7.67
N ARG A 146 6.19 2.15 -8.44
CA ARG A 146 7.60 2.52 -8.54
C ARG A 146 7.81 3.90 -9.14
N SER A 147 7.06 4.26 -10.19
CA SER A 147 7.18 5.58 -10.84
C SER A 147 6.90 6.74 -9.89
N ILE A 148 6.09 6.53 -8.86
CA ILE A 148 5.75 7.55 -7.85
C ILE A 148 6.61 7.48 -6.58
N GLY A 149 7.56 6.52 -6.51
CA GLY A 149 8.56 6.43 -5.43
C GLY A 149 8.32 5.36 -4.38
N TYR A 150 7.24 4.59 -4.48
CA TYR A 150 7.06 3.45 -3.58
C TYR A 150 8.01 2.30 -3.96
N THR A 151 8.67 1.75 -2.97
CA THR A 151 9.54 0.57 -3.09
C THR A 151 8.92 -0.65 -2.43
N THR A 152 7.98 -0.41 -1.52
CA THR A 152 7.34 -1.42 -0.69
C THR A 152 5.84 -1.14 -0.61
N SER A 153 5.03 -2.17 -0.61
CA SER A 153 3.59 -2.10 -0.39
C SER A 153 3.16 -3.07 0.70
N PHE A 154 2.26 -2.60 1.57
CA PHE A 154 1.56 -3.46 2.51
C PHE A 154 0.24 -3.84 1.86
N THR A 155 0.22 -5.06 1.34
CA THR A 155 -0.82 -5.56 0.46
C THR A 155 -1.78 -6.44 1.22
N PHE A 156 -3.08 -6.16 1.09
CA PHE A 156 -4.16 -6.87 1.77
C PHE A 156 -5.20 -7.35 0.78
N PRO A 157 -5.72 -8.58 0.94
CA PRO A 157 -6.94 -9.00 0.23
C PRO A 157 -8.10 -8.07 0.62
N SER A 158 -9.00 -7.76 -0.31
CA SER A 158 -10.06 -6.76 -0.09
C SER A 158 -11.49 -7.35 -0.15
N GLN A 159 -11.63 -8.63 -0.44
CA GLN A 159 -12.92 -9.27 -0.65
C GLN A 159 -13.43 -9.99 0.62
N GLY A 160 -14.64 -9.65 1.05
CA GLY A 160 -15.27 -10.28 2.21
C GLY A 160 -15.23 -9.42 3.47
N ILE A 161 -15.85 -9.92 4.56
CA ILE A 161 -15.84 -9.28 5.89
C ILE A 161 -14.47 -9.50 6.55
N PHE A 162 -14.04 -10.76 6.63
CA PHE A 162 -12.65 -11.11 6.96
C PHE A 162 -11.94 -11.45 5.66
N ALA A 163 -11.38 -10.44 5.02
CA ALA A 163 -10.85 -10.60 3.68
C ALA A 163 -9.54 -11.40 3.62
N GLY A 164 -8.80 -11.46 4.72
CA GLY A 164 -7.54 -12.19 4.82
C GLY A 164 -6.44 -11.39 5.48
N GLN A 165 -5.28 -12.00 5.58
CA GLN A 165 -4.10 -11.44 6.20
C GLN A 165 -3.22 -10.73 5.17
N GLY A 166 -2.77 -9.54 5.53
CA GLY A 166 -1.86 -8.75 4.70
C GLY A 166 -0.43 -9.27 4.71
N SER A 167 0.32 -8.85 3.70
CA SER A 167 1.74 -9.13 3.56
C SER A 167 2.51 -7.88 3.15
N VAL A 168 3.76 -7.79 3.55
CA VAL A 168 4.71 -6.77 3.11
C VAL A 168 5.44 -7.28 1.90
N ILE A 169 5.36 -6.54 0.80
CA ILE A 169 6.05 -6.89 -0.44
C ILE A 169 6.96 -5.78 -0.90
N ASN A 170 8.15 -6.12 -1.36
CA ASN A 170 8.98 -5.25 -2.17
C ASN A 170 8.43 -5.19 -3.60
N LEU A 171 8.42 -4.01 -4.20
CA LEU A 171 7.85 -3.80 -5.53
C LEU A 171 8.84 -4.16 -6.66
N ALA A 172 9.67 -5.17 -6.43
CA ALA A 172 10.58 -5.75 -7.43
C ALA A 172 10.81 -7.23 -7.13
N GLY A 173 10.95 -8.03 -8.17
CA GLY A 173 11.18 -9.47 -8.09
C GLY A 173 10.62 -10.19 -9.30
N GLU A 174 11.28 -11.26 -9.73
CA GLU A 174 10.82 -12.11 -10.84
C GLU A 174 9.81 -13.15 -10.38
N LYS A 175 9.85 -13.52 -9.11
CA LYS A 175 9.00 -14.53 -8.48
C LYS A 175 8.31 -13.96 -7.25
N ALA A 176 7.08 -14.37 -6.99
CA ALA A 176 6.29 -13.92 -5.83
C ALA A 176 7.05 -14.04 -4.50
N GLY A 177 7.70 -15.20 -4.26
CA GLY A 177 8.45 -15.42 -3.03
C GLY A 177 9.67 -14.51 -2.83
N GLN A 178 10.22 -13.91 -3.90
CA GLN A 178 11.31 -12.93 -3.80
C GLN A 178 10.81 -11.55 -3.35
N MET A 179 9.52 -11.26 -3.61
CA MET A 179 8.92 -9.98 -3.27
C MET A 179 8.46 -9.91 -1.80
N VAL A 180 8.14 -11.06 -1.20
CA VAL A 180 7.56 -11.12 0.15
C VAL A 180 8.64 -10.86 1.21
N VAL A 181 8.50 -9.77 1.96
CA VAL A 181 9.35 -9.41 3.10
C VAL A 181 8.78 -9.98 4.40
N ALA A 182 7.47 -9.90 4.59
CA ALA A 182 6.76 -10.44 5.74
C ALA A 182 5.34 -10.83 5.35
N ASP A 183 4.78 -11.83 6.00
CA ASP A 183 3.40 -12.24 5.82
C ASP A 183 2.62 -12.21 7.14
N GLY A 184 1.28 -12.32 7.07
CA GLY A 184 0.43 -12.36 8.25
C GLY A 184 0.51 -11.10 9.11
N ILE A 185 0.73 -9.93 8.53
CA ILE A 185 0.95 -8.67 9.26
C ILE A 185 -0.30 -8.11 9.94
N GLY A 186 -1.48 -8.62 9.63
CA GLY A 186 -2.75 -8.23 10.23
C GLY A 186 -3.93 -8.70 9.40
N GLN A 187 -5.08 -8.85 10.04
CA GLN A 187 -6.36 -9.23 9.42
C GLN A 187 -7.07 -8.00 8.87
N TYR A 188 -7.33 -7.98 7.57
CA TYR A 188 -8.13 -6.92 6.96
C TYR A 188 -9.62 -7.22 7.14
N VAL A 189 -10.34 -6.29 7.76
CA VAL A 189 -11.77 -6.41 8.05
C VAL A 189 -12.53 -5.28 7.39
N THR A 190 -13.63 -5.63 6.70
CA THR A 190 -14.54 -4.67 6.09
C THR A 190 -15.90 -4.70 6.77
N MET A 191 -16.69 -3.65 6.59
CA MET A 191 -18.08 -3.60 7.06
C MET A 191 -19.06 -3.97 5.94
N LEU A 192 -18.68 -4.97 5.13
CA LEU A 192 -19.52 -5.49 4.06
C LEU A 192 -20.78 -6.14 4.64
N ASN A 193 -21.92 -5.90 4.00
CA ASN A 193 -23.14 -6.61 4.27
C ASN A 193 -23.86 -6.97 2.97
N SER A 194 -24.69 -8.00 3.00
CA SER A 194 -25.38 -8.53 1.82
C SER A 194 -26.62 -7.71 1.42
N GLY A 195 -27.01 -6.73 2.21
CA GLY A 195 -28.25 -5.98 2.03
C GLY A 195 -29.53 -6.80 2.28
N PHE A 196 -30.67 -6.17 2.10
CA PHE A 196 -31.98 -6.83 2.24
C PHE A 196 -32.17 -7.88 1.14
N GLY A 197 -32.37 -9.13 1.52
CA GLY A 197 -32.59 -10.26 0.58
C GLY A 197 -31.32 -10.99 0.13
N GLY A 198 -30.12 -10.48 0.44
CA GLY A 198 -28.84 -11.07 0.03
C GLY A 198 -28.26 -12.14 0.96
N GLY A 199 -28.96 -12.52 2.01
CA GLY A 199 -28.48 -13.47 3.03
C GLY A 199 -27.86 -12.80 4.25
N TYR A 200 -27.14 -13.58 5.06
CA TYR A 200 -26.51 -13.11 6.30
C TYR A 200 -25.04 -12.71 6.05
N PRO A 201 -24.54 -11.60 6.65
CA PRO A 201 -25.28 -10.56 7.39
C PRO A 201 -25.94 -9.54 6.44
N GLY A 202 -27.23 -9.23 6.69
CA GLY A 202 -28.03 -8.33 5.86
C GLY A 202 -27.93 -6.84 6.23
N SER A 203 -27.19 -6.47 7.28
CA SER A 203 -27.08 -5.10 7.77
C SER A 203 -25.73 -4.86 8.46
N LEU A 204 -25.35 -3.58 8.63
CA LEU A 204 -24.13 -3.21 9.37
C LEU A 204 -24.13 -3.76 10.81
N MET A 205 -25.31 -3.73 11.48
CA MET A 205 -25.43 -4.28 12.83
C MET A 205 -25.21 -5.80 12.83
N GLY A 206 -25.73 -6.50 11.83
CA GLY A 206 -25.48 -7.92 11.60
C GLY A 206 -24.01 -8.21 11.34
N THR A 207 -23.31 -7.36 10.56
CA THR A 207 -21.86 -7.50 10.33
C THR A 207 -21.06 -7.36 11.62
N ILE A 208 -21.37 -6.37 12.47
CA ILE A 208 -20.70 -6.18 13.76
C ILE A 208 -20.98 -7.38 14.70
N ALA A 209 -22.22 -7.87 14.74
CA ALA A 209 -22.57 -9.04 15.52
C ALA A 209 -21.83 -10.29 15.03
N TYR A 210 -21.72 -10.47 13.72
CA TYR A 210 -20.97 -11.56 13.10
C TYR A 210 -19.48 -11.50 13.43
N ILE A 211 -18.85 -10.32 13.32
CA ILE A 211 -17.44 -10.14 13.69
C ILE A 211 -17.23 -10.58 15.15
N ARG A 212 -18.10 -10.14 16.08
CA ARG A 212 -18.04 -10.57 17.48
C ARG A 212 -18.18 -12.08 17.64
N GLN A 213 -19.14 -12.68 16.92
CA GLN A 213 -19.37 -14.13 16.98
C GLN A 213 -18.15 -14.92 16.55
N ILE A 214 -17.49 -14.52 15.44
CA ILE A 214 -16.26 -15.17 14.97
C ILE A 214 -15.17 -15.18 16.05
N TYR A 215 -14.96 -14.07 16.77
CA TYR A 215 -13.97 -14.01 17.84
C TYR A 215 -14.36 -14.81 19.08
N ILE A 216 -15.64 -14.86 19.43
CA ILE A 216 -16.16 -15.71 20.51
C ILE A 216 -15.94 -17.17 20.17
N ASP A 217 -16.28 -17.58 18.94
CA ASP A 217 -16.08 -18.94 18.45
C ASP A 217 -14.59 -19.30 18.41
N ALA A 218 -13.73 -18.38 17.98
CA ALA A 218 -12.29 -18.59 17.96
C ALA A 218 -11.70 -18.79 19.37
N GLU A 219 -12.16 -18.01 20.35
CA GLU A 219 -11.76 -18.17 21.74
C GLU A 219 -12.23 -19.52 22.33
N HIS A 220 -13.48 -19.90 22.03
CA HIS A 220 -14.02 -21.21 22.44
C HIS A 220 -13.24 -22.36 21.78
N TYR A 221 -13.01 -22.28 20.47
CA TYR A 221 -12.25 -23.26 19.72
C TYR A 221 -10.82 -23.42 20.26
N LYS A 222 -10.14 -22.33 20.57
CA LYS A 222 -8.81 -22.34 21.21
C LYS A 222 -8.83 -23.10 22.53
N LYS A 223 -9.79 -22.78 23.41
CA LYS A 223 -9.95 -23.47 24.69
C LYS A 223 -10.23 -24.96 24.55
N ALA A 224 -11.11 -25.32 23.59
CA ALA A 224 -11.40 -26.72 23.30
C ALA A 224 -10.15 -27.50 22.85
N LYS A 225 -9.31 -26.90 22.01
CA LYS A 225 -8.01 -27.47 21.61
C LYS A 225 -7.07 -27.65 22.79
N GLU A 226 -6.98 -26.67 23.67
CA GLU A 226 -6.13 -26.72 24.89
C GLU A 226 -6.61 -27.85 25.83
N ILE A 227 -7.91 -27.97 26.08
CA ILE A 227 -8.49 -29.04 26.92
C ILE A 227 -8.20 -30.42 26.30
N TYR A 228 -8.47 -30.58 25.00
CA TYR A 228 -8.21 -31.83 24.32
C TYR A 228 -6.72 -32.22 24.33
N ALA A 229 -5.82 -31.24 24.12
CA ALA A 229 -4.38 -31.49 24.17
C ALA A 229 -3.89 -31.94 25.57
N ALA A 230 -4.50 -31.39 26.63
CA ALA A 230 -4.16 -31.75 28.02
C ALA A 230 -4.78 -33.10 28.44
N HIS A 231 -6.02 -33.37 28.02
CA HIS A 231 -6.82 -34.54 28.45
C HIS A 231 -7.61 -35.12 27.26
N PRO A 232 -6.98 -35.87 26.32
CA PRO A 232 -7.66 -36.40 25.14
C PRO A 232 -8.70 -37.50 25.51
N ALA A 233 -8.48 -38.23 26.61
CA ALA A 233 -9.40 -39.24 27.05
C ALA A 233 -10.65 -38.61 27.64
N GLY A 234 -11.84 -38.90 27.08
CA GLY A 234 -13.13 -38.39 27.54
C GLY A 234 -13.54 -37.02 26.96
N ASN A 235 -12.67 -36.39 26.16
CA ASN A 235 -13.01 -35.13 25.49
C ASN A 235 -13.09 -35.36 23.96
N PRO A 236 -14.10 -34.79 23.26
CA PRO A 236 -14.18 -34.85 21.81
C PRO A 236 -13.03 -34.07 21.19
N ARG A 237 -12.43 -34.61 20.12
CA ARG A 237 -11.44 -33.87 19.35
C ARG A 237 -12.13 -32.71 18.62
N PRO A 238 -11.68 -31.45 18.81
CA PRO A 238 -12.22 -30.31 18.08
C PRO A 238 -12.02 -30.49 16.58
N GLU A 239 -13.08 -30.23 15.81
CA GLU A 239 -13.00 -30.20 14.35
C GLU A 239 -12.13 -29.03 13.90
N TYR A 240 -11.32 -29.26 12.84
CA TYR A 240 -10.47 -28.20 12.31
C TYR A 240 -11.28 -27.14 11.56
N ASP A 241 -11.24 -25.90 12.05
CA ASP A 241 -11.87 -24.74 11.41
C ASP A 241 -10.79 -23.73 10.95
N ARG A 242 -10.54 -23.73 9.64
CA ARG A 242 -9.53 -22.83 9.05
C ARG A 242 -9.83 -21.35 9.25
N ALA A 243 -11.11 -20.97 9.30
CA ALA A 243 -11.53 -19.59 9.51
C ALA A 243 -11.16 -19.10 10.91
N LEU A 244 -11.36 -19.94 11.92
CA LEU A 244 -11.01 -19.63 13.30
C LEU A 244 -9.47 -19.65 13.50
N GLU A 245 -8.77 -20.59 12.88
CA GLU A 245 -7.30 -20.63 12.91
C GLU A 245 -6.71 -19.33 12.31
N GLY A 246 -7.24 -18.85 11.17
CA GLY A 246 -6.80 -17.61 10.53
C GLY A 246 -6.99 -16.38 11.41
N VAL A 247 -8.12 -16.29 12.12
CA VAL A 247 -8.40 -15.21 13.08
C VAL A 247 -7.43 -15.27 14.27
N LEU A 248 -7.20 -16.47 14.83
CA LEU A 248 -6.30 -16.66 15.97
C LEU A 248 -4.82 -16.40 15.63
N ALA A 249 -4.43 -16.67 14.39
CA ALA A 249 -3.04 -16.45 13.93
C ALA A 249 -2.73 -14.97 13.67
N SER A 250 -3.72 -14.11 13.53
CA SER A 250 -3.50 -12.71 13.17
C SER A 250 -3.07 -11.86 14.37
N PRO A 251 -1.96 -11.10 14.27
CA PRO A 251 -1.44 -10.31 15.38
C PRO A 251 -2.27 -9.03 15.66
N ARG A 252 -3.08 -8.58 14.71
CA ARG A 252 -3.90 -7.36 14.80
C ARG A 252 -5.00 -7.35 13.76
N ILE A 253 -5.97 -6.43 13.96
CA ILE A 253 -7.06 -6.22 13.01
C ILE A 253 -7.02 -4.81 12.44
N LEU A 254 -7.37 -4.68 11.15
CA LEU A 254 -7.56 -3.40 10.48
C LEU A 254 -9.06 -3.15 10.35
N LEU A 255 -9.55 -2.03 10.90
CA LEU A 255 -10.97 -1.67 10.91
C LEU A 255 -11.21 -0.34 10.19
N PRO A 256 -12.25 -0.23 9.34
CA PRO A 256 -12.57 1.02 8.66
C PRO A 256 -13.22 2.02 9.61
N ALA A 257 -12.83 3.29 9.49
CA ALA A 257 -13.45 4.39 10.21
C ALA A 257 -13.52 5.63 9.33
N THR A 258 -14.71 6.20 9.16
CA THR A 258 -14.90 7.39 8.33
C THR A 258 -15.19 8.61 9.22
N ARG A 259 -16.16 8.50 10.10
CA ARG A 259 -16.64 9.58 10.98
C ARG A 259 -16.12 9.39 12.40
N ARG A 260 -16.13 10.46 13.20
CA ARG A 260 -15.79 10.39 14.63
C ARG A 260 -16.57 9.28 15.38
N VAL A 261 -17.84 9.12 15.07
CA VAL A 261 -18.66 8.06 15.69
C VAL A 261 -18.20 6.65 15.30
N ASP A 262 -17.68 6.50 14.08
CA ASP A 262 -17.15 5.21 13.63
C ASP A 262 -15.81 4.91 14.32
N VAL A 263 -14.96 5.93 14.53
CA VAL A 263 -13.72 5.82 15.31
C VAL A 263 -14.01 5.30 16.73
N ASP A 264 -14.96 5.91 17.46
CA ASP A 264 -15.36 5.47 18.80
C ASP A 264 -15.88 4.02 18.79
N ARG A 265 -16.74 3.69 17.82
CA ARG A 265 -17.30 2.33 17.69
C ARG A 265 -16.23 1.28 17.38
N MET A 266 -15.29 1.57 16.49
CA MET A 266 -14.24 0.62 16.14
C MET A 266 -13.22 0.44 17.26
N ILE A 267 -12.89 1.50 18.00
CA ILE A 267 -12.08 1.40 19.23
C ILE A 267 -12.75 0.49 20.25
N ARG A 268 -14.07 0.70 20.53
CA ARG A 268 -14.82 -0.17 21.45
C ARG A 268 -14.91 -1.59 20.95
N LEU A 269 -15.18 -1.79 19.66
CA LEU A 269 -15.20 -3.13 19.06
C LEU A 269 -13.88 -3.85 19.26
N ALA A 270 -12.76 -3.21 18.94
CA ALA A 270 -11.42 -3.78 19.12
C ALA A 270 -11.14 -4.14 20.58
N HIS A 271 -11.55 -3.27 21.51
CA HIS A 271 -11.43 -3.53 22.95
C HIS A 271 -12.27 -4.75 23.38
N ASP A 272 -13.54 -4.83 22.94
CA ASP A 272 -14.44 -5.96 23.24
C ASP A 272 -13.86 -7.29 22.70
N LEU A 273 -13.23 -7.24 21.52
CA LEU A 273 -12.58 -8.39 20.89
C LEU A 273 -11.19 -8.70 21.48
N LYS A 274 -10.67 -7.87 22.38
CA LYS A 274 -9.31 -7.97 22.94
C LYS A 274 -8.22 -7.99 21.87
N GLN A 275 -8.45 -7.24 20.77
CA GLN A 275 -7.55 -7.19 19.64
C GLN A 275 -6.83 -5.85 19.55
N GLN A 276 -5.55 -5.89 19.12
CA GLN A 276 -4.85 -4.69 18.69
C GLN A 276 -5.43 -4.24 17.35
N ALA A 277 -5.90 -3.00 17.26
CA ALA A 277 -6.49 -2.48 16.05
C ALA A 277 -5.65 -1.38 15.43
N ILE A 278 -5.69 -1.31 14.09
CA ILE A 278 -5.30 -0.16 13.29
C ILE A 278 -6.57 0.32 12.59
N LEU A 279 -6.90 1.61 12.70
CA LEU A 279 -8.03 2.16 11.95
C LEU A 279 -7.57 2.70 10.61
N TYR A 280 -8.39 2.55 9.56
CA TYR A 280 -8.05 3.06 8.24
C TYR A 280 -9.18 3.91 7.62
N GLY A 281 -8.79 4.84 6.74
CA GLY A 281 -9.68 5.78 6.05
C GLY A 281 -9.60 7.18 6.65
N LEU A 282 -10.36 7.47 7.65
CA LEU A 282 -10.38 8.66 8.52
C LEU A 282 -10.43 10.04 7.81
N PRO A 283 -11.32 10.29 6.87
CA PRO A 283 -11.48 11.64 6.31
C PRO A 283 -11.94 12.67 7.36
N GLU A 284 -12.66 12.28 8.41
CA GLU A 284 -13.03 13.12 9.57
C GLU A 284 -12.04 12.95 10.74
N GLY A 285 -10.82 12.49 10.49
CA GLY A 285 -9.81 12.22 11.52
C GLY A 285 -9.46 13.43 12.38
N PHE A 286 -9.52 14.62 11.79
CA PHE A 286 -9.26 15.89 12.48
C PHE A 286 -10.14 16.13 13.73
N GLN A 287 -11.29 15.46 13.84
CA GLN A 287 -12.20 15.53 15.00
C GLN A 287 -11.97 14.40 16.01
N SER A 288 -11.06 13.47 15.78
CA SER A 288 -11.01 12.18 16.50
C SER A 288 -9.70 11.93 17.24
N SER A 289 -8.78 12.87 17.23
CA SER A 289 -7.44 12.71 17.79
C SER A 289 -7.44 12.38 19.28
N ASP A 290 -8.36 12.97 20.04
CA ASP A 290 -8.53 12.73 21.48
C ASP A 290 -8.91 11.26 21.79
N LEU A 291 -9.81 10.67 20.99
CA LEU A 291 -10.22 9.28 21.11
C LEU A 291 -9.06 8.32 20.77
N LEU A 292 -8.39 8.59 19.67
CA LEU A 292 -7.25 7.80 19.19
C LEU A 292 -6.08 7.82 20.16
N LYS A 293 -5.74 9.02 20.68
CA LYS A 293 -4.70 9.21 21.70
C LYS A 293 -5.01 8.44 22.97
N LYS A 294 -6.25 8.60 23.49
CA LYS A 294 -6.70 7.91 24.71
C LYS A 294 -6.64 6.41 24.57
N ALA A 295 -7.00 5.87 23.40
CA ALA A 295 -6.99 4.44 23.13
C ALA A 295 -5.61 3.90 22.71
N GLY A 296 -4.66 4.77 22.38
CA GLY A 296 -3.35 4.37 21.82
C GLY A 296 -3.47 3.69 20.44
N THR A 297 -4.57 3.96 19.71
CA THR A 297 -4.88 3.28 18.45
C THR A 297 -4.21 3.99 17.28
N PRO A 298 -3.31 3.34 16.53
CA PRO A 298 -2.69 3.90 15.34
C PRO A 298 -3.66 3.94 14.16
N VAL A 299 -3.38 4.80 13.17
CA VAL A 299 -4.26 5.04 12.05
C VAL A 299 -3.55 5.05 10.69
N LEU A 300 -4.24 4.58 9.65
CA LEU A 300 -3.84 4.70 8.26
C LEU A 300 -4.72 5.75 7.59
N VAL A 301 -4.08 6.83 7.13
CA VAL A 301 -4.76 7.98 6.52
C VAL A 301 -4.69 7.88 5.01
N ASN A 302 -5.85 8.00 4.38
CA ASN A 302 -5.97 8.01 2.93
C ASN A 302 -5.49 9.34 2.36
N LEU A 303 -4.53 9.31 1.43
CA LEU A 303 -4.06 10.51 0.72
C LEU A 303 -5.04 10.99 -0.37
N LYS A 304 -6.01 10.16 -0.74
CA LYS A 304 -7.12 10.59 -1.60
C LYS A 304 -8.13 11.37 -0.77
N TRP A 305 -7.88 12.65 -0.60
CA TRP A 305 -8.75 13.54 0.16
C TRP A 305 -10.16 13.60 -0.43
N PRO A 306 -11.20 13.82 0.41
CA PRO A 306 -12.55 14.06 -0.07
C PRO A 306 -12.58 15.28 -0.99
N GLU A 307 -13.17 15.11 -2.16
CA GLU A 307 -13.36 16.17 -3.16
C GLU A 307 -14.74 16.05 -3.79
N LYS A 308 -15.28 17.16 -4.32
CA LYS A 308 -16.51 17.11 -5.11
C LYS A 308 -16.31 16.18 -6.31
N SER A 309 -17.26 15.31 -6.57
CA SER A 309 -17.15 14.39 -7.71
C SER A 309 -17.10 15.16 -9.03
N ALA A 310 -16.18 14.78 -9.91
CA ALA A 310 -16.01 15.45 -11.20
C ALA A 310 -17.26 15.40 -12.11
N GLY A 311 -18.22 14.52 -11.82
CA GLY A 311 -19.49 14.38 -12.54
C GLY A 311 -20.72 14.95 -11.80
N SER A 312 -20.55 15.57 -10.63
CA SER A 312 -21.66 16.21 -9.92
C SER A 312 -22.11 17.48 -10.62
N ASP A 313 -23.41 17.75 -10.54
CA ASP A 313 -23.99 18.97 -11.08
C ASP A 313 -23.27 20.19 -10.46
N PRO A 314 -22.74 21.13 -11.27
CA PRO A 314 -22.11 22.34 -10.77
C PRO A 314 -23.03 23.17 -9.87
N ASP A 315 -24.33 23.15 -10.12
CA ASP A 315 -25.33 23.89 -9.38
C ASP A 315 -25.85 23.14 -8.13
N GLU A 316 -25.46 21.89 -7.91
CA GLU A 316 -25.77 21.14 -6.71
C GLU A 316 -24.89 21.62 -5.54
N TYR A 317 -25.52 22.11 -4.49
CA TYR A 317 -24.85 22.58 -3.29
C TYR A 317 -24.53 21.41 -2.35
N ASP A 318 -23.24 21.22 -2.05
CA ASP A 318 -22.83 20.32 -1.00
C ASP A 318 -23.32 20.79 0.37
N SER A 319 -23.68 19.88 1.26
CA SER A 319 -23.99 20.26 2.63
C SER A 319 -22.78 20.84 3.34
N LEU A 320 -23.01 21.76 4.30
CA LEU A 320 -21.93 22.38 5.09
C LEU A 320 -20.97 21.34 5.69
N ARG A 321 -21.48 20.19 6.13
CA ARG A 321 -20.67 19.10 6.65
C ARG A 321 -19.72 18.52 5.59
N VAL A 322 -20.19 18.32 4.37
CA VAL A 322 -19.35 17.79 3.27
C VAL A 322 -18.24 18.79 2.96
N LEU A 323 -18.57 20.07 2.85
CA LEU A 323 -17.59 21.14 2.62
C LEU A 323 -16.56 21.23 3.76
N GLU A 324 -17.01 21.11 5.02
CA GLU A 324 -16.12 21.10 6.17
C GLU A 324 -15.15 19.90 6.13
N VAL A 325 -15.61 18.73 5.75
CA VAL A 325 -14.75 17.54 5.61
C VAL A 325 -13.76 17.72 4.47
N GLN A 326 -14.20 18.25 3.31
CA GLN A 326 -13.31 18.53 2.17
C GLN A 326 -12.20 19.52 2.52
N ASP A 327 -12.53 20.56 3.29
CA ASP A 327 -11.59 21.60 3.73
C ASP A 327 -10.64 21.08 4.81
N LYS A 328 -11.16 20.41 5.85
CA LYS A 328 -10.40 20.08 7.07
C LYS A 328 -9.75 18.70 7.06
N ALA A 329 -10.14 17.78 6.19
CA ALA A 329 -9.56 16.42 6.16
C ALA A 329 -8.01 16.44 6.09
N PRO A 330 -7.36 17.30 5.28
CA PRO A 330 -5.91 17.38 5.22
C PRO A 330 -5.23 17.84 6.53
N SER A 331 -5.95 18.47 7.46
CA SER A 331 -5.38 18.90 8.75
C SER A 331 -5.26 17.76 9.77
N GLY A 332 -5.96 16.63 9.54
CA GLY A 332 -5.93 15.48 10.44
C GLY A 332 -4.51 14.99 10.78
N PRO A 333 -3.63 14.75 9.81
CA PRO A 333 -2.25 14.32 10.07
C PRO A 333 -1.44 15.25 10.94
N ALA A 334 -1.58 16.58 10.76
CA ALA A 334 -0.91 17.58 11.59
C ALA A 334 -1.39 17.52 13.05
N ILE A 335 -2.70 17.32 13.25
CA ILE A 335 -3.30 17.16 14.58
C ILE A 335 -2.80 15.85 15.21
N PHE A 336 -2.74 14.75 14.47
CA PHE A 336 -2.22 13.48 14.94
C PHE A 336 -0.75 13.58 15.38
N ALA A 337 0.10 14.21 14.56
CA ALA A 337 1.50 14.46 14.91
C ALA A 337 1.63 15.26 16.21
N LYS A 338 0.89 16.37 16.33
CA LYS A 338 0.87 17.22 17.52
C LYS A 338 0.43 16.47 18.78
N ASP A 339 -0.57 15.62 18.66
CA ASP A 339 -1.15 14.87 19.78
C ASP A 339 -0.39 13.58 20.11
N GLY A 340 0.57 13.17 19.27
CA GLY A 340 1.35 11.95 19.44
C GLY A 340 0.59 10.67 19.02
N VAL A 341 -0.44 10.79 18.19
CA VAL A 341 -1.12 9.65 17.57
C VAL A 341 -0.25 9.12 16.43
N LYS A 342 0.06 7.84 16.45
CA LYS A 342 0.82 7.20 15.35
C LYS A 342 -0.06 7.11 14.10
N PHE A 343 0.43 7.64 12.98
CA PHE A 343 -0.27 7.57 11.71
C PHE A 343 0.69 7.25 10.57
N ALA A 344 0.17 6.61 9.54
CA ALA A 344 0.88 6.36 8.30
C ALA A 344 -0.03 6.69 7.12
N PHE A 345 0.57 7.05 5.99
CA PHE A 345 -0.16 7.31 4.77
C PHE A 345 -0.31 6.06 3.91
N TYR A 346 -1.44 5.99 3.17
CA TYR A 346 -1.58 5.08 2.06
C TYR A 346 -2.13 5.81 0.83
N SER A 347 -1.77 5.32 -0.35
CA SER A 347 -2.01 6.01 -1.62
C SER A 347 -3.49 6.19 -1.97
N GLY A 348 -4.37 5.29 -1.51
CA GLY A 348 -5.78 5.29 -1.88
C GLY A 348 -6.02 5.12 -3.39
N GLY A 349 -5.05 4.56 -4.12
CA GLY A 349 -5.11 4.38 -5.57
C GLY A 349 -4.62 5.58 -6.38
N ILE A 350 -3.87 6.51 -5.79
CA ILE A 350 -3.16 7.56 -6.53
C ILE A 350 -2.07 6.90 -7.37
N THR A 351 -2.04 7.21 -8.67
CA THR A 351 -1.15 6.59 -9.66
C THR A 351 -0.14 7.55 -10.27
N ARG A 352 -0.22 8.84 -9.97
CA ARG A 352 0.68 9.87 -10.48
C ARG A 352 1.42 10.55 -9.34
N ARG A 353 2.73 10.76 -9.53
CA ARG A 353 3.57 11.42 -8.52
C ARG A 353 3.08 12.84 -8.21
N ALA A 354 2.71 13.61 -9.23
CA ALA A 354 2.21 14.97 -9.04
C ALA A 354 0.97 15.01 -8.10
N ASP A 355 0.04 14.06 -8.26
CA ASP A 355 -1.16 13.97 -7.42
C ASP A 355 -0.82 13.53 -6.00
N LEU A 356 0.14 12.59 -5.84
CA LEU A 356 0.64 12.16 -4.53
C LEU A 356 1.30 13.32 -3.78
N VAL A 357 2.23 14.02 -4.44
CA VAL A 357 2.92 15.18 -3.85
C VAL A 357 1.91 16.27 -3.49
N LYS A 358 0.97 16.60 -4.38
CA LYS A 358 -0.10 17.55 -4.09
C LYS A 358 -0.93 17.14 -2.88
N ALA A 359 -1.26 15.86 -2.76
CA ALA A 359 -2.04 15.36 -1.62
C ALA A 359 -1.27 15.51 -0.29
N VAL A 360 0.02 15.17 -0.26
CA VAL A 360 0.87 15.34 0.94
C VAL A 360 1.08 16.82 1.23
N LYS A 361 1.32 17.66 0.22
CA LYS A 361 1.46 19.11 0.40
C LYS A 361 0.22 19.73 1.02
N ARG A 362 -0.99 19.32 0.64
CA ARG A 362 -2.22 19.79 1.31
C ARG A 362 -2.20 19.51 2.82
N ALA A 363 -1.64 18.37 3.26
CA ALA A 363 -1.47 18.10 4.69
C ALA A 363 -0.36 18.96 5.31
N MET A 364 0.73 19.23 4.58
CA MET A 364 1.81 20.12 5.04
C MET A 364 1.34 21.57 5.13
N ASP A 365 0.58 22.07 4.17
CA ASP A 365 -0.02 23.40 4.19
C ASP A 365 -1.03 23.56 5.34
N ALA A 366 -1.65 22.45 5.76
CA ALA A 366 -2.50 22.37 6.94
C ALA A 366 -1.73 22.17 8.27
N GLY A 367 -0.39 22.25 8.26
CA GLY A 367 0.48 22.27 9.43
C GLY A 367 1.29 21.01 9.72
N LEU A 368 1.28 20.00 8.84
CA LEU A 368 2.14 18.83 9.01
C LEU A 368 3.58 19.17 8.63
N SER A 369 4.56 18.78 9.48
CA SER A 369 5.98 18.98 9.16
C SER A 369 6.42 18.02 8.02
N ALA A 370 7.41 18.45 7.22
CA ALA A 370 8.00 17.61 6.17
C ALA A 370 8.61 16.31 6.76
N ASP A 371 9.22 16.41 7.93
CA ASP A 371 9.81 15.26 8.62
C ASP A 371 8.74 14.25 9.04
N ASP A 372 7.59 14.71 9.56
CA ASP A 372 6.50 13.81 9.92
C ASP A 372 5.81 13.22 8.68
N ALA A 373 5.73 13.98 7.59
CA ALA A 373 5.22 13.48 6.32
C ALA A 373 6.10 12.33 5.78
N ILE A 374 7.43 12.51 5.78
CA ILE A 374 8.37 11.44 5.36
C ILE A 374 8.27 10.24 6.31
N LYS A 375 8.23 10.45 7.62
CA LYS A 375 8.06 9.37 8.60
C LYS A 375 6.77 8.59 8.36
N ALA A 376 5.67 9.28 8.07
CA ALA A 376 4.38 8.65 7.80
C ALA A 376 4.37 7.82 6.50
N MET A 377 5.31 8.04 5.60
CA MET A 377 5.49 7.27 4.35
C MET A 377 6.62 6.23 4.45
N THR A 378 7.36 6.14 5.55
CA THR A 378 8.56 5.30 5.67
C THR A 378 8.61 4.53 7.00
N LEU A 379 9.14 5.16 8.04
CA LEU A 379 9.41 4.51 9.34
C LEU A 379 8.15 4.18 10.12
N THR A 380 7.16 5.07 10.13
CA THR A 380 5.94 4.85 10.93
C THR A 380 5.14 3.63 10.46
N PRO A 381 4.83 3.43 9.16
CA PRO A 381 4.18 2.20 8.72
C PRO A 381 5.01 0.96 9.04
N ALA A 382 6.34 1.00 8.89
CA ALA A 382 7.20 -0.12 9.25
C ALA A 382 7.11 -0.48 10.75
N GLN A 383 7.05 0.53 11.63
CA GLN A 383 6.84 0.33 13.08
C GLN A 383 5.45 -0.21 13.40
N MET A 384 4.40 0.33 12.76
CA MET A 384 3.02 -0.10 13.00
C MET A 384 2.80 -1.57 12.66
N PHE A 385 3.48 -2.08 11.65
CA PHE A 385 3.33 -3.45 11.20
C PHE A 385 4.47 -4.40 11.64
N GLY A 386 5.43 -3.90 12.44
CA GLY A 386 6.46 -4.73 13.07
C GLY A 386 7.57 -5.17 12.12
N VAL A 387 7.90 -4.35 11.10
CA VAL A 387 8.98 -4.61 10.13
C VAL A 387 10.04 -3.50 10.14
N ALA A 388 10.07 -2.67 11.18
CA ALA A 388 11.00 -1.55 11.29
C ALA A 388 12.47 -1.98 11.49
N ASP A 389 12.71 -3.23 11.85
CA ASP A 389 14.02 -3.86 11.86
C ASP A 389 14.62 -4.05 10.47
N ARG A 390 13.77 -4.10 9.44
CA ARG A 390 14.13 -4.37 8.05
C ARG A 390 13.90 -3.22 7.09
N LEU A 391 12.92 -2.33 7.36
CA LEU A 391 12.44 -1.30 6.44
C LEU A 391 12.25 0.06 7.15
N GLY A 392 12.05 1.12 6.36
CA GLY A 392 11.52 2.40 6.81
C GLY A 392 12.56 3.45 7.20
N SER A 393 13.85 3.12 7.26
CA SER A 393 14.94 4.08 7.49
C SER A 393 16.24 3.62 6.82
N ILE A 394 17.19 4.54 6.64
CA ILE A 394 18.51 4.23 6.09
C ILE A 394 19.44 3.94 7.26
N GLU A 395 19.56 2.64 7.62
CA GLU A 395 20.40 2.15 8.70
C GLU A 395 21.11 0.85 8.30
N PRO A 396 22.32 0.61 8.80
CA PRO A 396 23.02 -0.66 8.53
C PRO A 396 22.18 -1.88 8.90
N GLY A 397 22.20 -2.90 8.04
CA GLY A 397 21.47 -4.15 8.20
C GLY A 397 20.04 -4.15 7.67
N LYS A 398 19.47 -3.00 7.31
CA LYS A 398 18.15 -2.92 6.70
C LYS A 398 18.21 -3.20 5.20
N ILE A 399 17.07 -3.60 4.65
CA ILE A 399 16.92 -3.83 3.20
C ILE A 399 17.19 -2.52 2.47
N ALA A 400 17.99 -2.59 1.42
CA ALA A 400 18.40 -1.45 0.63
C ALA A 400 17.28 -1.01 -0.33
N ASN A 401 16.20 -0.51 0.27
CA ASN A 401 15.08 0.15 -0.42
C ASN A 401 15.26 1.66 -0.29
N LEU A 402 15.60 2.33 -1.39
CA LEU A 402 15.93 3.76 -1.41
C LEU A 402 15.25 4.45 -2.59
N VAL A 403 14.93 5.74 -2.40
CA VAL A 403 14.48 6.67 -3.44
C VAL A 403 15.53 7.76 -3.59
N VAL A 404 16.02 7.96 -4.81
CA VAL A 404 17.01 8.98 -5.15
C VAL A 404 16.35 10.05 -6.02
N THR A 405 16.34 11.29 -5.56
CA THR A 405 15.67 12.42 -6.22
C THR A 405 16.63 13.56 -6.52
N LYS A 406 16.31 14.36 -7.53
CA LYS A 406 17.03 15.60 -7.83
C LYS A 406 16.36 16.77 -7.09
N GLY A 407 16.65 16.89 -5.79
CA GLY A 407 16.04 17.88 -4.90
C GLY A 407 15.14 17.26 -3.84
N ASP A 408 14.27 18.10 -3.23
CA ASP A 408 13.30 17.64 -2.23
C ASP A 408 12.17 16.84 -2.89
N TYR A 409 11.80 15.70 -2.31
CA TYR A 409 10.75 14.86 -2.88
C TYR A 409 9.39 15.57 -2.98
N PHE A 410 9.09 16.44 -2.03
CA PHE A 410 7.81 17.17 -2.00
C PHE A 410 7.77 18.41 -2.91
N ASP A 411 8.85 18.74 -3.59
CA ASP A 411 8.80 19.74 -4.65
C ASP A 411 8.15 19.11 -5.91
N GLU A 412 7.15 19.78 -6.48
CA GLU A 412 6.41 19.31 -7.65
C GLU A 412 7.29 19.14 -8.89
N THR A 413 8.36 19.92 -8.99
CA THR A 413 9.31 19.89 -10.10
C THR A 413 10.38 18.81 -9.96
N THR A 414 10.54 18.24 -8.77
CA THR A 414 11.53 17.20 -8.48
C THR A 414 11.24 15.93 -9.29
N GLN A 415 12.29 15.31 -9.78
CA GLN A 415 12.24 14.05 -10.49
C GLN A 415 12.89 12.94 -9.65
N ILE A 416 12.28 11.78 -9.64
CA ILE A 416 12.90 10.56 -9.14
C ILE A 416 13.92 10.15 -10.20
N GLN A 417 15.18 10.08 -9.80
CA GLN A 417 16.26 9.68 -10.69
C GLN A 417 16.42 8.17 -10.73
N TYR A 418 16.41 7.55 -9.53
CA TYR A 418 16.61 6.12 -9.36
C TYR A 418 15.86 5.62 -8.14
N LEU A 419 15.51 4.34 -8.19
CA LEU A 419 15.03 3.56 -7.07
C LEU A 419 16.01 2.41 -6.83
N PHE A 420 16.26 2.10 -5.58
CA PHE A 420 16.90 0.85 -5.21
C PHE A 420 15.88 0.01 -4.47
N ILE A 421 15.70 -1.24 -4.89
CA ILE A 421 14.82 -2.21 -4.24
C ILE A 421 15.60 -3.51 -4.09
N ASP A 422 15.74 -3.99 -2.86
CA ASP A 422 16.64 -5.10 -2.51
C ASP A 422 18.08 -4.85 -3.02
N GLY A 423 18.53 -3.58 -2.94
CA GLY A 423 19.86 -3.17 -3.41
C GLY A 423 20.04 -3.14 -4.93
N LYS A 424 19.03 -3.50 -5.70
CA LYS A 424 19.07 -3.44 -7.17
C LYS A 424 18.56 -2.09 -7.66
N LYS A 425 19.31 -1.48 -8.59
CA LYS A 425 18.93 -0.21 -9.21
C LYS A 425 17.79 -0.41 -10.20
N HIS A 426 16.78 0.44 -10.08
CA HIS A 426 15.66 0.55 -11.01
C HIS A 426 15.56 1.98 -11.52
N GLU A 427 15.30 2.13 -12.81
CA GLU A 427 14.99 3.43 -13.40
C GLU A 427 13.48 3.66 -13.30
N PRO A 428 13.04 4.89 -12.97
CA PRO A 428 11.61 5.19 -12.92
C PRO A 428 11.02 5.05 -14.33
N THR A 429 9.91 4.31 -14.42
CA THR A 429 9.14 4.27 -15.67
C THR A 429 8.52 5.65 -15.90
N PRO A 430 8.57 6.20 -17.13
CA PRO A 430 7.91 7.47 -17.42
C PRO A 430 6.43 7.43 -17.03
N GLU A 431 5.94 8.48 -16.36
CA GLU A 431 4.54 8.59 -16.01
C GLU A 431 3.67 8.56 -17.27
N THR A 432 2.61 7.77 -17.27
CA THR A 432 1.63 7.77 -18.36
C THR A 432 0.90 9.12 -18.37
N PRO A 433 0.87 9.84 -19.50
CA PRO A 433 0.13 11.09 -19.60
C PRO A 433 -1.35 10.90 -19.22
N PRO A 434 -2.01 11.92 -18.64
CA PRO A 434 -3.41 11.82 -18.29
C PRO A 434 -4.26 11.49 -19.54
N PRO A 435 -5.32 10.69 -19.40
CA PRO A 435 -6.26 10.43 -20.48
C PRO A 435 -6.79 11.77 -21.01
N GLY A 436 -6.48 12.12 -22.27
CA GLY A 436 -6.84 13.40 -22.90
C GLY A 436 -5.68 14.35 -23.20
N ALA A 437 -4.46 14.10 -22.72
CA ALA A 437 -3.26 14.89 -23.10
C ALA A 437 -2.59 14.42 -24.40
N ALA A 438 -3.04 13.33 -25.00
CA ALA A 438 -2.60 12.90 -26.32
C ALA A 438 -3.19 13.85 -27.38
N GLY A 439 -2.30 14.62 -28.00
CA GLY A 439 -2.49 15.70 -28.94
C GLY A 439 -3.78 15.73 -29.73
N GLY A 440 -4.41 16.89 -29.71
CA GLY A 440 -5.40 17.23 -30.72
C GLY A 440 -4.81 17.04 -32.14
N PRO A 441 -5.65 16.66 -33.11
CA PRO A 441 -5.18 16.36 -34.44
C PRO A 441 -4.43 17.57 -35.00
N ASN A 442 -3.21 17.31 -35.47
CA ASN A 442 -2.38 18.23 -36.20
C ASN A 442 -3.23 18.92 -37.29
N ARG A 443 -3.67 20.16 -37.04
CA ARG A 443 -4.31 20.95 -38.07
C ARG A 443 -3.23 21.22 -39.13
N THR A 444 -3.25 20.42 -40.15
CA THR A 444 -2.56 20.75 -41.44
C THR A 444 -3.02 22.13 -41.86
N PRO A 445 -2.12 23.07 -42.15
CA PRO A 445 -2.55 24.36 -42.66
C PRO A 445 -3.25 24.14 -44.03
N THR A 446 -4.53 24.49 -44.10
CA THR A 446 -5.26 24.52 -45.35
C THR A 446 -4.59 25.55 -46.25
N GLN A 447 -3.91 25.10 -47.29
CA GLN A 447 -3.43 25.96 -48.37
C GLN A 447 -4.68 26.63 -48.99
N SER A 448 -4.77 27.94 -48.82
CA SER A 448 -5.66 28.79 -49.56
C SER A 448 -5.29 28.75 -51.01
N ASN A 449 -6.10 28.18 -51.85
CA ASN A 449 -5.97 28.24 -53.31
C ASN A 449 -6.56 29.58 -53.80
N PRO A 450 -5.76 30.50 -54.37
CA PRO A 450 -6.31 31.70 -55.02
C PRO A 450 -6.50 31.42 -56.49
N GLY A 451 -7.73 31.28 -56.94
CA GLY A 451 -7.98 31.28 -58.37
C GLY A 451 -9.19 30.49 -58.80
N ALA A 452 -10.32 31.16 -58.90
CA ALA A 452 -11.28 30.96 -60.00
C ALA A 452 -12.30 32.11 -59.97
N GLN A 453 -11.94 33.20 -60.69
CA GLN A 453 -12.94 34.04 -61.37
C GLN A 453 -13.31 33.34 -62.68
N GLN A 454 -14.57 32.99 -62.85
CA GLN A 454 -15.46 33.32 -63.99
C GLN A 454 -16.86 32.85 -63.68
#